data_be145358c6f533a03baac8cf73b7ff01
#
_entry.id   be145358c6f533a03baac8cf73b7ff01
#
_cell.length_a   1.000
_cell.length_b   1.000
_cell.length_c   1.000
_cell.angle_alpha   90.00
_cell.angle_beta   90.00
_cell.angle_gamma   90.00
#
_symmetry.space_group_name_H-M   'P 1'
#
loop_
_entity.id
_entity.type
_entity.pdbx_description
1 polymer ?
#
loop_
_entity_poly.entity_id
_entity_poly.type
_entity_poly.pdbx_seq_one_letter_code
_entity_poly.pdbx_strand_id
1 'polypeptide(L)' 'MKKNKYKIKFHTIKGTKFTRICTRTKWSVIKFALSTAIKQKAIFKIIKYNK' A
#
# COMPACT_ATOMS: atom_id res chain seq x y z
N MET A 1 -15.35 -14.46 -0.88
CA MET A 1 -14.20 -13.59 -1.09
C MET A 1 -13.30 -13.55 0.10
N LYS A 2 -12.03 -13.72 -0.16
CA LYS A 2 -11.07 -13.73 0.93
C LYS A 2 -10.38 -12.39 1.03
N LYS A 3 -10.24 -11.92 2.25
CA LYS A 3 -9.47 -10.73 2.52
C LYS A 3 -8.10 -11.17 3.00
N ASN A 4 -7.10 -10.58 2.44
CA ASN A 4 -5.73 -10.86 2.84
C ASN A 4 -5.12 -9.63 3.48
N LYS A 5 -4.12 -9.86 4.29
CA LYS A 5 -3.41 -8.76 4.89
C LYS A 5 -2.25 -8.37 3.99
N TYR A 6 -2.17 -7.11 3.67
CA TYR A 6 -1.12 -6.59 2.81
C TYR A 6 -0.37 -5.47 3.50
N LYS A 7 0.91 -5.44 3.22
CA LYS A 7 1.78 -4.40 3.72
C LYS A 7 2.18 -3.53 2.53
N ILE A 8 1.90 -2.26 2.61
CA ILE A 8 2.21 -1.33 1.54
C ILE A 8 3.29 -0.38 2.01
N LYS A 9 4.41 -0.39 1.32
CA LYS A 9 5.51 0.52 1.65
C LYS A 9 5.46 1.69 0.69
N PHE A 10 5.50 2.89 1.25
CA PHE A 10 5.51 4.11 0.48
C PHE A 10 6.83 4.85 0.65
N HIS A 11 7.27 5.44 -0.41
CA HIS A 11 8.51 6.22 -0.39
C HIS A 11 8.25 7.51 -1.17
N THR A 12 8.19 8.61 -0.48
CA THR A 12 7.92 9.89 -1.11
C THR A 12 9.17 10.43 -1.77
N ILE A 13 8.97 11.37 -2.68
CA ILE A 13 10.11 11.98 -3.36
C ILE A 13 10.96 12.81 -2.41
N LYS A 14 10.41 13.18 -1.27
CA LYS A 14 11.14 13.93 -0.26
C LYS A 14 12.03 13.04 0.59
N GLY A 15 11.92 11.74 0.40
CA GLY A 15 12.72 10.82 1.16
C GLY A 15 12.03 10.25 2.39
N THR A 16 10.80 10.61 2.59
CA THR A 16 10.02 10.08 3.71
C THR A 16 9.50 8.69 3.37
N LYS A 17 9.60 7.80 4.33
CA LYS A 17 9.11 6.44 4.15
C LYS A 17 8.05 6.14 5.18
N PHE A 18 7.00 5.49 4.77
CA PHE A 18 6.01 5.04 5.71
C PHE A 18 5.34 3.77 5.21
N THR A 19 4.71 3.05 6.12
CA THR A 19 4.13 1.75 5.81
C THR A 19 2.70 1.72 6.29
N ARG A 20 1.86 1.09 5.49
CA ARG A 20 0.47 0.88 5.87
C ARG A 20 0.16 -0.60 5.77
N ILE A 21 -0.69 -1.06 6.68
CA ILE A 21 -1.13 -2.44 6.65
C ILE A 21 -2.64 -2.43 6.45
N CYS A 22 -3.07 -3.15 5.42
CA CYS A 22 -4.49 -3.21 5.09
C CYS A 22 -4.95 -4.64 5.01
N THR A 23 -6.14 -4.89 5.52
CA THR A 23 -6.76 -6.20 5.39
C THR A 23 -7.94 -6.05 4.45
N ARG A 24 -7.70 -6.30 3.18
CA ARG A 24 -8.69 -6.11 2.13
C ARG A 24 -8.42 -7.06 0.99
N THR A 25 -9.29 -7.01 -0.01
CA THR A 25 -9.03 -7.76 -1.22
C THR A 25 -7.86 -7.12 -1.96
N LYS A 26 -7.19 -7.91 -2.76
CA LYS A 26 -6.04 -7.41 -3.50
C LYS A 26 -6.38 -6.18 -4.32
N TRP A 27 -7.54 -6.22 -4.97
CA TRP A 27 -7.96 -5.11 -5.82
C TRP A 27 -8.13 -3.82 -5.03
N SER A 28 -8.76 -3.92 -3.87
CA SER A 28 -8.96 -2.75 -3.02
C SER A 28 -7.64 -2.18 -2.52
N VAL A 29 -6.70 -3.06 -2.21
CA VAL A 29 -5.40 -2.63 -1.74
C VAL A 29 -4.67 -1.86 -2.83
N ILE A 30 -4.73 -2.36 -4.06
CA ILE A 30 -4.09 -1.68 -5.18
C ILE A 30 -4.68 -0.29 -5.38
N LYS A 31 -5.99 -0.19 -5.34
CA LYS A 31 -6.66 1.10 -5.50
C LYS A 31 -6.25 2.08 -4.41
N PHE A 32 -6.22 1.59 -3.18
CA PHE A 32 -5.84 2.43 -2.06
C PHE A 32 -4.41 2.92 -2.20
N ALA A 33 -3.51 2.01 -2.58
CA ALA A 33 -2.12 2.36 -2.73
C ALA A 33 -1.92 3.40 -3.83
N LEU A 34 -2.60 3.21 -4.95
CA LEU A 34 -2.51 4.17 -6.05
C LEU A 34 -2.98 5.55 -5.62
N SER A 35 -4.11 5.59 -4.96
CA SER A 35 -4.69 6.86 -4.53
C SER A 35 -3.73 7.60 -3.58
N THR A 36 -3.20 6.87 -2.62
CA THR A 36 -2.28 7.47 -1.66
C THR A 36 -0.99 7.91 -2.33
N ALA A 37 -0.48 7.10 -3.25
CA ALA A 37 0.75 7.43 -3.94
C ALA A 37 0.60 8.71 -4.75
N ILE A 38 -0.53 8.86 -5.41
CA ILE A 38 -0.78 10.06 -6.19
C ILE A 38 -0.86 11.28 -5.28
N LYS A 39 -1.56 11.16 -4.18
CA LYS A 39 -1.70 12.28 -3.25
C LYS A 39 -0.39 12.70 -2.63
N GLN A 40 0.42 11.73 -2.26
CA GLN A 40 1.67 12.00 -1.57
C GLN A 40 2.84 12.12 -2.52
N LYS A 41 2.61 11.92 -3.81
CA LYS A 41 3.68 11.91 -4.80
C LYS A 41 4.76 10.92 -4.38
N ALA A 42 4.34 9.70 -4.18
CA ALA A 42 5.22 8.66 -3.69
C ALA A 42 5.13 7.43 -4.58
N ILE A 43 6.14 6.61 -4.50
CA ILE A 43 6.08 5.29 -5.11
C ILE A 43 5.66 4.32 -4.03
N PHE A 44 5.08 3.20 -4.45
CA PHE A 44 4.62 2.24 -3.48
C PHE A 44 5.00 0.83 -3.88
N LYS A 45 5.05 -0.03 -2.90
CA LYS A 45 5.33 -1.43 -3.11
C LYS A 45 4.39 -2.23 -2.22
N ILE A 46 3.69 -3.17 -2.82
CA ILE A 46 2.74 -4.00 -2.08
C ILE A 46 3.36 -5.36 -1.81
N ILE A 47 3.36 -5.73 -0.55
CA ILE A 47 3.89 -7.01 -0.10
C ILE A 47 2.78 -7.77 0.58
N LYS A 48 2.59 -9.02 0.18
CA LYS A 48 1.59 -9.83 0.83
C LYS A 48 2.08 -10.19 2.22
N TYR A 49 1.32 -9.78 3.20
CA TYR A 49 1.65 -10.00 4.60
C TYR A 49 1.01 -11.29 5.05
N ASN A 50 1.81 -12.32 5.11
CA ASN A 50 1.27 -13.62 5.38
C ASN A 50 1.40 -13.95 6.82
N LYS A 51 0.29 -14.24 7.41
CA LYS A 51 0.46 -14.72 8.67
C LYS A 51 -0.53 -14.63 9.62
#